data_4e1f3e4f76ff9c9e9e40e8677bcb9287
#
_entry.id   4e1f3e4f76ff9c9e9e40e8677bcb9287
#
_cell.length_a   1.000
_cell.length_b   1.000
_cell.length_c   1.000
_cell.angle_alpha   90.00
_cell.angle_beta   90.00
_cell.angle_gamma   90.00
#
_symmetry.space_group_name_H-M   'P 1'
#
loop_
_entity.id
_entity.type
_entity.pdbx_description
1 polymer ?
#
loop_
_entity_poly.entity_id
_entity_poly.type
_entity_poly.pdbx_seq_one_letter_code
_entity_poly.pdbx_strand_id
1 'polypeptide(L)'
;IGAILFERTMDGTAGGKPVPAALLDKGVVPFIKIDKGLEAEENGVQLMKPMPELDALLARSKALGVFGTKERSVINSANGAGIAAAVAQQFEVGRQVLAHGMMPILEPEVNIKSETRAECDAILLEEMLKNLEGMDQQVMLKLSLPVQPGTFDALVDHPKVLRVVALSGGYKRPEACVELSKNRGIIASFSRALLEDLRHQMSQDEFDAALGEAIDQIHRGSTQKA
;
A
#
# COMPACT_ATOMS: atom_id res chain seq x y z
N ILE A 1 -12.47 6.58 -0.60
CA ILE A 1 -11.08 6.96 -0.96
C ILE A 1 -10.23 7.07 0.30
N GLY A 2 -8.95 6.67 0.24
CA GLY A 2 -7.97 6.88 1.29
C GLY A 2 -6.76 7.66 0.77
N ALA A 3 -6.05 8.34 1.66
CA ALA A 3 -4.81 9.05 1.36
C ALA A 3 -3.70 8.59 2.30
N ILE A 4 -2.54 8.23 1.74
CA ILE A 4 -1.35 7.85 2.52
C ILE A 4 -0.44 9.09 2.64
N LEU A 5 -0.29 9.58 3.86
CA LEU A 5 0.47 10.79 4.18
C LEU A 5 1.90 10.46 4.56
N PHE A 6 2.81 11.37 4.29
CA PHE A 6 4.09 11.43 4.99
C PHE A 6 3.91 12.12 6.35
N GLU A 7 4.79 11.82 7.30
CA GLU A 7 4.75 12.36 8.67
C GLU A 7 4.66 13.90 8.68
N ARG A 8 5.54 14.59 7.93
CA ARG A 8 5.50 16.06 7.81
C ARG A 8 4.17 16.61 7.26
N THR A 9 3.48 15.82 6.41
CA THR A 9 2.18 16.21 5.85
C THR A 9 1.08 16.01 6.88
N MET A 10 1.13 14.92 7.63
CA MET A 10 0.22 14.65 8.74
C MET A 10 0.27 15.77 9.79
N ASP A 11 1.47 16.25 10.12
CA ASP A 11 1.69 17.32 11.09
C ASP A 11 1.37 18.73 10.55
N GLY A 12 1.07 18.85 9.28
CA GLY A 12 0.73 20.11 8.63
C GLY A 12 -0.74 20.50 8.78
N THR A 13 -1.07 21.64 8.17
CA THR A 13 -2.44 22.18 8.12
C THR A 13 -2.91 22.42 6.69
N ALA A 14 -4.20 22.27 6.47
CA ALA A 14 -4.87 22.60 5.22
C ALA A 14 -6.19 23.31 5.53
N GLY A 15 -6.40 24.49 4.96
CA GLY A 15 -7.61 25.29 5.24
C GLY A 15 -7.80 25.64 6.72
N GLY A 16 -6.69 25.85 7.46
CA GLY A 16 -6.73 26.19 8.90
C GLY A 16 -6.98 25.00 9.85
N LYS A 17 -7.06 23.75 9.32
CA LYS A 17 -7.26 22.53 10.11
C LYS A 17 -6.07 21.59 9.97
N PRO A 18 -5.81 20.68 10.95
CA PRO A 18 -4.87 19.58 10.75
C PRO A 18 -5.20 18.80 9.47
N VAL A 19 -4.19 18.39 8.69
CA VAL A 19 -4.39 17.69 7.40
C VAL A 19 -5.28 16.45 7.55
N PRO A 20 -5.12 15.56 8.56
CA PRO A 20 -6.01 14.41 8.70
C PRO A 20 -7.48 14.81 8.87
N ALA A 21 -7.78 15.86 9.69
CA ALA A 21 -9.13 16.36 9.88
C ALA A 21 -9.70 16.97 8.59
N ALA A 22 -8.90 17.73 7.83
CA ALA A 22 -9.33 18.29 6.55
C ALA A 22 -9.64 17.21 5.49
N LEU A 23 -8.95 16.07 5.53
CA LEU A 23 -9.24 14.90 4.69
C LEU A 23 -10.55 14.23 5.11
N LEU A 24 -10.73 13.98 6.41
CA LEU A 24 -11.96 13.38 6.95
C LEU A 24 -13.21 14.20 6.62
N ASP A 25 -13.14 15.53 6.70
CA ASP A 25 -14.23 16.42 6.29
C ASP A 25 -14.64 16.23 4.82
N LYS A 26 -13.74 15.75 3.98
CA LYS A 26 -13.97 15.42 2.57
C LYS A 26 -14.31 13.95 2.32
N GLY A 27 -14.49 13.14 3.38
CA GLY A 27 -14.73 11.71 3.27
C GLY A 27 -13.51 10.90 2.82
N VAL A 28 -12.30 11.46 2.95
CA VAL A 28 -11.03 10.79 2.61
C VAL A 28 -10.39 10.23 3.88
N VAL A 29 -10.20 8.91 3.92
CA VAL A 29 -9.63 8.21 5.07
C VAL A 29 -8.12 8.41 5.12
N PRO A 30 -7.53 9.02 6.16
CA PRO A 30 -6.11 9.25 6.27
C PRO A 30 -5.36 8.02 6.78
N PHE A 31 -4.27 7.66 6.10
CA PHE A 31 -3.26 6.70 6.53
C PHE A 31 -1.91 7.41 6.61
N ILE A 32 -0.98 6.85 7.39
CA ILE A 32 0.39 7.36 7.48
C ILE A 32 1.40 6.32 6.99
N LYS A 33 2.38 6.76 6.19
CA LYS A 33 3.57 5.97 5.86
C LYS A 33 4.52 5.98 7.05
N ILE A 34 4.77 4.81 7.65
CA ILE A 34 5.58 4.67 8.85
C ILE A 34 7.01 4.19 8.59
N ASP A 35 7.26 3.42 7.51
CA ASP A 35 8.61 2.95 7.22
C ASP A 35 9.61 4.09 7.00
N LYS A 36 10.82 3.92 7.50
CA LYS A 36 11.93 4.90 7.43
C LYS A 36 12.91 4.60 6.30
N GLY A 37 12.48 3.87 5.30
CA GLY A 37 13.27 3.40 4.17
C GLY A 37 13.65 1.92 4.31
N LEU A 38 14.52 1.48 3.41
CA LEU A 38 14.90 0.08 3.26
C LEU A 38 16.35 -0.13 3.70
N GLU A 39 16.64 -1.32 4.23
CA GLU A 39 17.99 -1.84 4.43
C GLU A 39 18.63 -2.19 3.08
N ALA A 40 19.92 -2.52 3.11
CA ALA A 40 20.61 -3.10 1.96
C ALA A 40 19.92 -4.41 1.55
N GLU A 41 20.03 -4.74 0.25
CA GLU A 41 19.48 -6.01 -0.23
C GLU A 41 20.28 -7.19 0.33
N GLU A 42 19.55 -8.14 0.90
CA GLU A 42 20.07 -9.41 1.36
C GLU A 42 19.06 -10.53 1.05
N ASN A 43 19.53 -11.69 0.59
CA ASN A 43 18.67 -12.82 0.21
C ASN A 43 17.52 -12.43 -0.76
N GLY A 44 17.81 -11.53 -1.69
CA GLY A 44 16.84 -11.10 -2.71
C GLY A 44 15.71 -10.19 -2.19
N VAL A 45 15.82 -9.68 -0.97
CA VAL A 45 14.84 -8.76 -0.37
C VAL A 45 15.50 -7.55 0.28
N GLN A 46 14.73 -6.49 0.44
CA GLN A 46 15.12 -5.35 1.26
C GLN A 46 14.08 -5.19 2.38
N LEU A 47 14.51 -5.45 3.60
CA LEU A 47 13.70 -5.26 4.80
C LEU A 47 13.52 -3.76 5.11
N MET A 48 12.55 -3.44 5.92
CA MET A 48 12.40 -2.10 6.47
C MET A 48 13.50 -1.81 7.49
N LYS A 49 14.00 -0.57 7.49
CA LYS A 49 14.88 -0.08 8.56
C LYS A 49 14.17 -0.09 9.91
N PRO A 50 14.91 -0.25 11.01
CA PRO A 50 14.35 -0.18 12.36
C PRO A 50 13.56 1.13 12.58
N MET A 51 12.47 1.02 13.34
CA MET A 51 11.57 2.13 13.66
C MET A 51 11.46 2.29 15.20
N PRO A 52 12.51 2.73 15.91
CA PRO A 52 12.54 2.78 17.37
C PRO A 52 11.45 3.71 17.96
N GLU A 53 11.02 4.72 17.21
CA GLU A 53 10.01 5.70 17.64
C GLU A 53 8.58 5.33 17.16
N LEU A 54 8.35 4.07 16.74
CA LEU A 54 7.09 3.68 16.13
C LEU A 54 5.90 3.89 17.06
N ASP A 55 5.98 3.47 18.32
CA ASP A 55 4.87 3.63 19.28
C ASP A 55 4.48 5.10 19.49
N ALA A 56 5.47 5.98 19.60
CA ALA A 56 5.21 7.42 19.75
C ALA A 56 4.55 8.01 18.50
N LEU A 57 4.98 7.57 17.30
CA LEU A 57 4.38 7.97 16.03
C LEU A 57 2.94 7.46 15.92
N LEU A 58 2.66 6.21 16.28
CA LEU A 58 1.33 5.62 16.24
C LEU A 58 0.36 6.33 17.21
N ALA A 59 0.80 6.59 18.43
CA ALA A 59 -0.02 7.31 19.43
C ALA A 59 -0.37 8.73 18.92
N ARG A 60 0.60 9.47 18.38
CA ARG A 60 0.39 10.81 17.82
C ARG A 60 -0.51 10.78 16.58
N SER A 61 -0.31 9.83 15.67
CA SER A 61 -1.12 9.67 14.47
C SER A 61 -2.58 9.39 14.82
N LYS A 62 -2.83 8.50 15.77
CA LYS A 62 -4.17 8.18 16.25
C LYS A 62 -4.85 9.39 16.88
N ALA A 63 -4.14 10.17 17.69
CA ALA A 63 -4.66 11.41 18.29
C ALA A 63 -5.06 12.46 17.24
N LEU A 64 -4.43 12.47 16.06
CA LEU A 64 -4.77 13.32 14.93
C LEU A 64 -5.91 12.76 14.04
N GLY A 65 -6.49 11.60 14.38
CA GLY A 65 -7.57 10.98 13.62
C GLY A 65 -7.10 10.17 12.40
N VAL A 66 -5.82 9.78 12.33
CA VAL A 66 -5.32 8.88 11.30
C VAL A 66 -5.88 7.47 11.54
N PHE A 67 -6.45 6.86 10.49
CA PHE A 67 -7.12 5.57 10.57
C PHE A 67 -6.13 4.39 10.61
N GLY A 68 -5.03 4.48 9.88
CA GLY A 68 -4.11 3.37 9.76
C GLY A 68 -2.73 3.75 9.24
N THR A 69 -1.93 2.74 8.98
CA THR A 69 -0.55 2.88 8.53
C THR A 69 -0.30 2.25 7.16
N LYS A 70 0.84 2.53 6.57
CA LYS A 70 1.40 1.82 5.43
C LYS A 70 2.91 1.69 5.61
N GLU A 71 3.42 0.49 5.48
CA GLU A 71 4.84 0.14 5.57
C GLU A 71 5.29 -0.72 4.39
N ARG A 72 6.52 -0.49 3.86
CA ARG A 72 7.00 -1.14 2.64
C ARG A 72 8.33 -1.84 2.82
N SER A 73 8.38 -3.11 2.46
CA SER A 73 9.58 -3.88 2.12
C SER A 73 9.60 -4.18 0.61
N VAL A 74 10.73 -4.64 0.05
CA VAL A 74 10.87 -4.95 -1.37
C VAL A 74 11.42 -6.36 -1.57
N ILE A 75 10.85 -7.09 -2.51
CA ILE A 75 11.24 -8.42 -2.96
C ILE A 75 11.79 -8.29 -4.39
N ASN A 76 13.07 -8.61 -4.57
CA ASN A 76 13.77 -8.47 -5.85
C ASN A 76 14.00 -9.81 -6.57
N SER A 77 14.00 -10.94 -5.83
CA SER A 77 14.15 -12.27 -6.42
C SER A 77 13.47 -13.35 -5.58
N ALA A 78 13.20 -14.50 -6.19
CA ALA A 78 12.52 -15.64 -5.58
C ALA A 78 13.43 -16.39 -4.60
N ASN A 79 13.74 -15.78 -3.47
CA ASN A 79 14.43 -16.41 -2.37
C ASN A 79 13.43 -16.66 -1.24
N GLY A 80 13.09 -17.93 -0.97
CA GLY A 80 12.07 -18.29 0.02
C GLY A 80 12.39 -17.78 1.44
N ALA A 81 13.66 -17.87 1.89
CA ALA A 81 14.05 -17.38 3.21
C ALA A 81 13.94 -15.83 3.31
N GLY A 82 14.35 -15.12 2.25
CA GLY A 82 14.25 -13.67 2.19
C GLY A 82 12.79 -13.21 2.17
N ILE A 83 11.94 -13.83 1.35
CA ILE A 83 10.51 -13.47 1.27
C ILE A 83 9.82 -13.76 2.61
N ALA A 84 10.11 -14.92 3.24
CA ALA A 84 9.58 -15.25 4.57
C ALA A 84 9.98 -14.20 5.62
N ALA A 85 11.25 -13.76 5.61
CA ALA A 85 11.74 -12.72 6.53
C ALA A 85 11.04 -11.37 6.30
N ALA A 86 10.85 -10.96 5.03
CA ALA A 86 10.15 -9.72 4.68
C ALA A 86 8.68 -9.76 5.12
N VAL A 87 7.98 -10.88 4.89
CA VAL A 87 6.59 -11.07 5.32
C VAL A 87 6.49 -11.08 6.85
N ALA A 88 7.37 -11.83 7.54
CA ALA A 88 7.38 -11.90 9.01
C ALA A 88 7.56 -10.50 9.63
N GLN A 89 8.49 -9.68 9.12
CA GLN A 89 8.70 -8.30 9.57
C GLN A 89 7.44 -7.45 9.37
N GLN A 90 6.78 -7.56 8.21
CA GLN A 90 5.54 -6.83 7.91
C GLN A 90 4.44 -7.19 8.93
N PHE A 91 4.27 -8.46 9.23
CA PHE A 91 3.26 -8.90 10.20
C PHE A 91 3.61 -8.54 11.65
N GLU A 92 4.89 -8.52 12.02
CA GLU A 92 5.35 -8.06 13.33
C GLU A 92 4.98 -6.57 13.54
N VAL A 93 5.33 -5.70 12.58
CA VAL A 93 4.96 -4.29 12.59
C VAL A 93 3.42 -4.12 12.55
N GLY A 94 2.74 -4.92 11.74
CA GLY A 94 1.28 -4.90 11.66
C GLY A 94 0.60 -5.20 13.00
N ARG A 95 1.11 -6.18 13.77
CA ARG A 95 0.61 -6.46 15.13
C ARG A 95 0.82 -5.28 16.07
N GLN A 96 1.96 -4.59 15.99
CA GLN A 96 2.22 -3.39 16.79
C GLN A 96 1.23 -2.27 16.44
N VAL A 97 0.95 -2.05 15.14
CA VAL A 97 -0.06 -1.08 14.67
C VAL A 97 -1.46 -1.43 15.19
N LEU A 98 -1.87 -2.70 15.10
CA LEU A 98 -3.14 -3.18 15.63
C LEU A 98 -3.27 -3.00 17.14
N ALA A 99 -2.19 -3.18 17.90
CA ALA A 99 -2.18 -2.94 19.36
C ALA A 99 -2.47 -1.48 19.71
N HIS A 100 -2.15 -0.53 18.83
CA HIS A 100 -2.56 0.88 18.95
C HIS A 100 -3.99 1.13 18.45
N GLY A 101 -4.72 0.10 18.01
CA GLY A 101 -6.07 0.21 17.46
C GLY A 101 -6.13 0.96 16.12
N MET A 102 -5.11 0.79 15.29
CA MET A 102 -5.00 1.34 13.95
C MET A 102 -4.97 0.21 12.91
N MET A 103 -5.33 0.49 11.66
CA MET A 103 -5.37 -0.48 10.57
C MET A 103 -4.04 -0.49 9.81
N PRO A 104 -3.25 -1.58 9.81
CA PRO A 104 -2.04 -1.67 9.01
C PRO A 104 -2.35 -1.99 7.55
N ILE A 105 -1.58 -1.39 6.62
CA ILE A 105 -1.47 -1.78 5.22
C ILE A 105 -0.08 -2.36 5.01
N LEU A 106 0.02 -3.70 5.00
CA LEU A 106 1.26 -4.42 4.78
C LEU A 106 1.63 -4.38 3.29
N GLU A 107 2.82 -3.85 2.95
CA GLU A 107 3.27 -3.66 1.56
C GLU A 107 4.59 -4.40 1.26
N PRO A 108 4.58 -5.75 1.17
CA PRO A 108 5.70 -6.52 0.62
C PRO A 108 5.68 -6.40 -0.91
N GLU A 109 6.33 -5.36 -1.44
CA GLU A 109 6.35 -5.03 -2.86
C GLU A 109 7.24 -6.00 -3.65
N VAL A 110 6.69 -6.76 -4.59
CA VAL A 110 7.49 -7.50 -5.58
C VAL A 110 7.92 -6.54 -6.68
N ASN A 111 9.23 -6.47 -6.92
CA ASN A 111 9.79 -5.62 -7.98
C ASN A 111 9.30 -6.11 -9.34
N ILE A 112 8.59 -5.26 -10.09
CA ILE A 112 8.05 -5.61 -11.42
C ILE A 112 9.13 -5.94 -12.46
N LYS A 113 10.39 -5.60 -12.19
CA LYS A 113 11.54 -5.90 -13.04
C LYS A 113 12.29 -7.17 -12.61
N SER A 114 11.81 -7.88 -11.58
CA SER A 114 12.39 -9.15 -11.16
C SER A 114 12.29 -10.18 -12.29
N GLU A 115 13.37 -10.88 -12.57
CA GLU A 115 13.39 -11.98 -13.56
C GLU A 115 12.62 -13.21 -13.06
N THR A 116 12.47 -13.35 -11.74
CA THR A 116 11.76 -14.45 -11.09
C THR A 116 10.41 -14.01 -10.51
N ARG A 117 9.78 -13.02 -11.12
CA ARG A 117 8.61 -12.35 -10.55
C ARG A 117 7.43 -13.30 -10.28
N ALA A 118 7.11 -14.21 -11.20
CA ALA A 118 6.00 -15.15 -11.01
C ALA A 118 6.25 -16.10 -9.83
N GLU A 119 7.50 -16.50 -9.62
CA GLU A 119 7.91 -17.30 -8.47
C GLU A 119 7.85 -16.49 -7.17
N CYS A 120 8.26 -15.20 -7.21
CA CYS A 120 8.10 -14.30 -6.07
C CYS A 120 6.63 -14.17 -5.66
N ASP A 121 5.71 -14.01 -6.62
CA ASP A 121 4.27 -13.89 -6.36
C ASP A 121 3.73 -15.16 -5.68
N ALA A 122 4.17 -16.35 -6.12
CA ALA A 122 3.75 -17.63 -5.56
C ALA A 122 4.25 -17.82 -4.11
N ILE A 123 5.55 -17.59 -3.88
CA ILE A 123 6.14 -17.69 -2.53
C ILE A 123 5.52 -16.64 -1.59
N LEU A 124 5.32 -15.42 -2.08
CA LEU A 124 4.68 -14.35 -1.31
C LEU A 124 3.27 -14.75 -0.88
N LEU A 125 2.46 -15.31 -1.79
CA LEU A 125 1.11 -15.78 -1.47
C LEU A 125 1.15 -16.82 -0.34
N GLU A 126 2.02 -17.81 -0.43
CA GLU A 126 2.16 -18.87 0.58
C GLU A 126 2.54 -18.29 1.95
N GLU A 127 3.56 -17.44 2.01
CA GLU A 127 4.01 -16.84 3.26
C GLU A 127 2.96 -15.87 3.86
N MET A 128 2.22 -15.15 3.02
CA MET A 128 1.13 -14.29 3.48
C MET A 128 0.00 -15.12 4.12
N LEU A 129 -0.46 -16.18 3.46
CA LEU A 129 -1.51 -17.07 4.01
C LEU A 129 -1.09 -17.67 5.34
N LYS A 130 0.13 -18.20 5.42
CA LYS A 130 0.70 -18.77 6.65
C LYS A 130 0.73 -17.77 7.82
N ASN A 131 1.13 -16.52 7.57
CA ASN A 131 1.18 -15.49 8.61
C ASN A 131 -0.22 -14.97 9.01
N LEU A 132 -1.18 -14.98 8.08
CA LEU A 132 -2.57 -14.60 8.36
C LEU A 132 -3.27 -15.57 9.32
N GLU A 133 -2.89 -16.86 9.33
CA GLU A 133 -3.42 -17.84 10.28
C GLU A 133 -3.19 -17.42 11.74
N GLY A 134 -2.04 -16.77 12.02
CA GLY A 134 -1.68 -16.28 13.35
C GLY A 134 -2.21 -14.90 13.72
N MET A 135 -3.14 -14.33 12.92
CA MET A 135 -3.71 -13.01 13.18
C MET A 135 -5.07 -13.11 13.87
N ASP A 136 -5.29 -12.31 14.92
CA ASP A 136 -6.59 -12.20 15.60
C ASP A 136 -7.50 -11.14 14.96
N GLN A 137 -6.91 -10.13 14.30
CA GLN A 137 -7.61 -9.00 13.69
C GLN A 137 -7.34 -8.93 12.19
N GLN A 138 -8.17 -8.16 11.49
CA GLN A 138 -7.99 -7.92 10.05
C GLN A 138 -6.84 -6.95 9.78
N VAL A 139 -6.20 -7.15 8.62
CA VAL A 139 -5.20 -6.25 8.05
C VAL A 139 -5.61 -5.86 6.63
N MET A 140 -5.01 -4.81 6.08
CA MET A 140 -5.05 -4.51 4.66
C MET A 140 -3.72 -4.92 4.02
N LEU A 141 -3.77 -5.32 2.77
CA LEU A 141 -2.59 -5.73 2.00
C LEU A 141 -2.43 -4.80 0.80
N LYS A 142 -1.19 -4.39 0.53
CA LYS A 142 -0.84 -3.64 -0.66
C LYS A 142 0.23 -4.40 -1.44
N LEU A 143 -0.16 -4.94 -2.59
CA LEU A 143 0.64 -5.87 -3.36
C LEU A 143 0.97 -5.31 -4.74
N SER A 144 2.04 -5.81 -5.35
CA SER A 144 2.27 -5.62 -6.77
C SER A 144 1.19 -6.33 -7.57
N LEU A 145 0.81 -5.77 -8.72
CA LEU A 145 -0.07 -6.47 -9.65
C LEU A 145 0.60 -7.79 -10.06
N PRO A 146 0.00 -8.96 -9.86
CA PRO A 146 0.67 -10.24 -10.10
C PRO A 146 0.90 -10.50 -11.59
N VAL A 147 1.87 -11.35 -11.91
CA VAL A 147 2.11 -11.78 -13.31
C VAL A 147 0.91 -12.54 -13.86
N GLN A 148 0.35 -13.44 -13.05
CA GLN A 148 -0.85 -14.20 -13.42
C GLN A 148 -2.07 -13.59 -12.72
N PRO A 149 -3.07 -13.12 -13.46
CA PRO A 149 -4.30 -12.64 -12.86
C PRO A 149 -4.93 -13.70 -11.95
N GLY A 150 -5.47 -13.26 -10.82
CA GLY A 150 -6.10 -14.16 -9.85
C GLY A 150 -5.16 -14.81 -8.84
N THR A 151 -3.83 -14.67 -8.97
CA THR A 151 -2.87 -15.24 -8.02
C THR A 151 -3.21 -14.92 -6.56
N PHE A 152 -3.70 -13.71 -6.28
CA PHE A 152 -4.00 -13.28 -4.91
C PHE A 152 -5.48 -13.40 -4.53
N ASP A 153 -6.29 -14.14 -5.28
CA ASP A 153 -7.72 -14.33 -4.97
C ASP A 153 -7.96 -14.94 -3.58
N ALA A 154 -7.09 -15.87 -3.15
CA ALA A 154 -7.15 -16.43 -1.82
C ALA A 154 -6.94 -15.38 -0.70
N LEU A 155 -6.13 -14.34 -0.95
CA LEU A 155 -5.95 -13.23 -0.02
C LEU A 155 -7.16 -12.28 -0.04
N VAL A 156 -7.78 -12.08 -1.21
CA VAL A 156 -9.00 -11.26 -1.35
C VAL A 156 -10.15 -11.85 -0.56
N ASP A 157 -10.29 -13.16 -0.57
CA ASP A 157 -11.36 -13.88 0.12
C ASP A 157 -11.03 -14.25 1.57
N HIS A 158 -9.82 -13.94 2.05
CA HIS A 158 -9.38 -14.35 3.37
C HIS A 158 -10.08 -13.54 4.48
N PRO A 159 -10.66 -14.19 5.53
CA PRO A 159 -11.45 -13.50 6.56
C PRO A 159 -10.64 -12.50 7.41
N LYS A 160 -9.31 -12.64 7.47
CA LYS A 160 -8.40 -11.71 8.16
C LYS A 160 -7.88 -10.60 7.25
N VAL A 161 -8.34 -10.50 6.01
CA VAL A 161 -7.99 -9.43 5.08
C VAL A 161 -9.20 -8.54 4.86
N LEU A 162 -9.10 -7.29 5.31
CA LEU A 162 -10.16 -6.29 5.10
C LEU A 162 -10.21 -5.86 3.64
N ARG A 163 -9.05 -5.67 3.02
CA ARG A 163 -8.92 -5.21 1.62
C ARG A 163 -7.55 -5.52 1.06
N VAL A 164 -7.52 -5.99 -0.19
CA VAL A 164 -6.31 -6.01 -1.00
C VAL A 164 -6.32 -4.80 -1.93
N VAL A 165 -5.23 -4.04 -1.93
CA VAL A 165 -5.01 -2.94 -2.86
C VAL A 165 -3.73 -3.19 -3.66
N ALA A 166 -3.65 -2.69 -4.89
CA ALA A 166 -2.48 -2.85 -5.74
C ALA A 166 -1.68 -1.56 -5.87
N LEU A 167 -0.36 -1.66 -5.83
CA LEU A 167 0.54 -0.58 -6.24
C LEU A 167 0.74 -0.60 -7.77
N SER A 168 1.12 0.55 -8.37
CA SER A 168 1.41 0.61 -9.81
C SER A 168 2.79 0.06 -10.20
N GLY A 169 3.71 -0.13 -9.23
CA GLY A 169 5.02 -0.76 -9.41
C GLY A 169 5.99 -0.06 -10.37
N GLY A 170 5.53 0.93 -11.10
CA GLY A 170 6.28 1.60 -12.17
C GLY A 170 5.63 1.48 -13.54
N TYR A 171 4.53 0.74 -13.66
CA TYR A 171 3.67 0.81 -14.84
C TYR A 171 3.11 2.23 -15.02
N LYS A 172 2.92 2.61 -16.27
CA LYS A 172 2.14 3.81 -16.63
C LYS A 172 0.69 3.61 -16.24
N ARG A 173 -0.04 4.71 -15.94
CA ARG A 173 -1.43 4.63 -15.47
C ARG A 173 -2.35 3.78 -16.35
N PRO A 174 -2.37 3.93 -17.70
CA PRO A 174 -3.25 3.10 -18.53
C PRO A 174 -2.93 1.61 -18.41
N GLU A 175 -1.65 1.24 -18.45
CA GLU A 175 -1.19 -0.14 -18.30
C GLU A 175 -1.53 -0.70 -16.92
N ALA A 176 -1.23 0.04 -15.85
CA ALA A 176 -1.56 -0.35 -14.48
C ALA A 176 -3.07 -0.58 -14.30
N CYS A 177 -3.92 0.25 -14.93
CA CYS A 177 -5.37 0.10 -14.87
C CYS A 177 -5.85 -1.15 -15.63
N VAL A 178 -5.25 -1.48 -16.77
CA VAL A 178 -5.55 -2.71 -17.52
C VAL A 178 -5.17 -3.94 -16.68
N GLU A 179 -3.96 -3.99 -16.13
CA GLU A 179 -3.54 -5.11 -15.28
C GLU A 179 -4.40 -5.22 -14.00
N LEU A 180 -4.75 -4.09 -13.41
CA LEU A 180 -5.65 -4.07 -12.25
C LEU A 180 -7.04 -4.65 -12.56
N SER A 181 -7.60 -4.32 -13.73
CA SER A 181 -8.94 -4.79 -14.11
C SER A 181 -9.04 -6.32 -14.21
N LYS A 182 -7.94 -7.00 -14.50
CA LYS A 182 -7.86 -8.47 -14.57
C LYS A 182 -7.92 -9.17 -13.21
N ASN A 183 -7.82 -8.40 -12.09
CA ASN A 183 -7.72 -8.97 -10.75
C ASN A 183 -8.97 -8.66 -9.93
N ARG A 184 -9.79 -9.67 -9.69
CA ARG A 184 -11.03 -9.62 -8.91
C ARG A 184 -10.78 -9.08 -7.49
N GLY A 185 -11.65 -8.18 -7.00
CA GLY A 185 -11.65 -7.72 -5.61
C GLY A 185 -10.48 -6.81 -5.22
N ILE A 186 -9.47 -6.64 -6.07
CA ILE A 186 -8.32 -5.75 -5.84
C ILE A 186 -8.65 -4.36 -6.40
N ILE A 187 -8.41 -3.30 -5.62
CA ILE A 187 -8.56 -1.91 -6.06
C ILE A 187 -7.20 -1.21 -6.07
N ALA A 188 -7.12 -0.05 -6.70
CA ALA A 188 -5.88 0.72 -6.80
C ALA A 188 -5.44 1.36 -5.48
N SER A 189 -4.13 1.39 -5.23
CA SER A 189 -3.45 2.29 -4.32
C SER A 189 -2.24 2.89 -5.05
N PHE A 190 -2.52 3.67 -6.09
CA PHE A 190 -1.53 4.23 -6.98
C PHE A 190 -1.04 5.59 -6.46
N SER A 191 0.26 5.84 -6.54
CA SER A 191 0.86 7.13 -6.26
C SER A 191 1.43 7.73 -7.54
N ARG A 192 2.52 7.18 -8.08
CA ARG A 192 3.16 7.70 -9.29
C ARG A 192 2.23 7.72 -10.49
N ALA A 193 1.46 6.67 -10.72
CA ALA A 193 0.48 6.61 -11.81
C ALA A 193 -0.67 7.62 -11.65
N LEU A 194 -1.05 7.99 -10.42
CA LEU A 194 -2.03 9.05 -10.17
C LEU A 194 -1.48 10.43 -10.57
N LEU A 195 -0.20 10.68 -10.28
CA LEU A 195 0.41 12.00 -10.38
C LEU A 195 1.19 12.22 -11.69
N GLU A 196 1.24 11.23 -12.61
CA GLU A 196 2.17 11.26 -13.74
C GLU A 196 1.96 12.43 -14.71
N ASP A 197 0.75 12.95 -14.82
CA ASP A 197 0.43 14.08 -15.70
C ASP A 197 0.42 15.43 -14.99
N LEU A 198 0.51 15.46 -13.65
CA LEU A 198 0.48 16.70 -12.90
C LEU A 198 1.81 17.45 -12.98
N ARG A 199 1.73 18.77 -13.15
CA ARG A 199 2.88 19.68 -13.24
C ARG A 199 2.64 20.90 -12.36
N HIS A 200 3.70 21.44 -11.77
CA HIS A 200 3.65 22.62 -10.89
C HIS A 200 3.15 23.89 -11.61
N GLN A 201 3.35 23.96 -12.92
CA GLN A 201 2.99 25.13 -13.73
C GLN A 201 1.52 25.16 -14.18
N MET A 202 0.74 24.11 -13.89
CA MET A 202 -0.69 24.07 -14.23
C MET A 202 -1.46 25.12 -13.47
N SER A 203 -2.45 25.73 -14.15
CA SER A 203 -3.52 26.46 -13.48
C SER A 203 -4.35 25.52 -12.59
N GLN A 204 -5.16 26.08 -11.70
CA GLN A 204 -6.04 25.27 -10.86
C GLN A 204 -7.00 24.42 -11.69
N ASP A 205 -7.60 25.00 -12.74
CA ASP A 205 -8.55 24.28 -13.60
C ASP A 205 -7.88 23.13 -14.37
N GLU A 206 -6.66 23.35 -14.89
CA GLU A 206 -5.88 22.31 -15.57
C GLU A 206 -5.48 21.19 -14.58
N PHE A 207 -5.09 21.55 -13.37
CA PHE A 207 -4.75 20.58 -12.32
C PHE A 207 -5.97 19.74 -11.94
N ASP A 208 -7.10 20.37 -11.68
CA ASP A 208 -8.33 19.69 -11.28
C ASP A 208 -8.84 18.77 -12.39
N ALA A 209 -8.78 19.20 -13.65
CA ALA A 209 -9.17 18.39 -14.81
C ALA A 209 -8.24 17.16 -14.95
N ALA A 210 -6.91 17.35 -14.91
CA ALA A 210 -5.95 16.26 -15.05
C ALA A 210 -6.04 15.26 -13.88
N LEU A 211 -6.20 15.75 -12.65
CA LEU A 211 -6.38 14.90 -11.48
C LEU A 211 -7.70 14.12 -11.54
N GLY A 212 -8.79 14.79 -11.94
CA GLY A 212 -10.11 14.18 -12.11
C GLY A 212 -10.08 13.04 -13.13
N GLU A 213 -9.48 13.26 -14.31
CA GLU A 213 -9.33 12.23 -15.35
C GLU A 213 -8.51 11.03 -14.84
N ALA A 214 -7.41 11.30 -14.13
CA ALA A 214 -6.59 10.24 -13.54
C ALA A 214 -7.37 9.40 -12.52
N ILE A 215 -8.13 10.05 -11.63
CA ILE A 215 -8.99 9.38 -10.66
C ILE A 215 -10.05 8.53 -11.35
N ASP A 216 -10.74 9.06 -12.36
CA ASP A 216 -11.77 8.34 -13.10
C ASP A 216 -11.24 7.11 -13.81
N GLN A 217 -10.07 7.21 -14.43
CA GLN A 217 -9.41 6.07 -15.08
C GLN A 217 -9.04 4.98 -14.06
N ILE A 218 -8.45 5.36 -12.93
CA ILE A 218 -8.06 4.44 -11.85
C ILE A 218 -9.29 3.82 -11.18
N HIS A 219 -10.35 4.60 -10.99
CA HIS A 219 -11.62 4.12 -10.45
C HIS A 219 -12.24 3.07 -11.37
N ARG A 220 -12.27 3.30 -12.68
CA ARG A 220 -12.76 2.30 -13.67
C ARG A 220 -11.94 1.01 -13.58
N GLY A 221 -10.60 1.07 -13.58
CA GLY A 221 -9.75 -0.12 -13.44
C GLY A 221 -9.96 -0.87 -12.11
N SER A 222 -10.38 -0.16 -11.06
CA SER A 222 -10.69 -0.77 -9.75
C SER A 222 -12.06 -1.45 -9.70
N THR A 223 -13.06 -0.93 -10.43
CA THR A 223 -14.48 -1.32 -10.28
C THR A 223 -15.04 -2.08 -11.47
N GLN A 224 -14.50 -1.87 -12.66
CA GLN A 224 -14.89 -2.57 -13.88
C GLN A 224 -13.86 -3.66 -14.18
N LYS A 225 -14.18 -4.90 -13.77
CA LYS A 225 -13.28 -6.04 -13.94
C LYS A 225 -13.46 -6.67 -15.33
N ALA A 226 -12.32 -7.11 -15.92
CA ALA A 226 -12.28 -7.78 -17.21
C ALA A 226 -12.74 -9.24 -17.10
#